data_c1027fc1ff07aa5aa80f795d795a9fad
#
_entry.id   c1027fc1ff07aa5aa80f795d795a9fad
#
_cell.length_a   1.000
_cell.length_b   1.000
_cell.length_c   1.000
_cell.angle_alpha   90.00
_cell.angle_beta   90.00
_cell.angle_gamma   90.00
#
_symmetry.space_group_name_H-M   'P 1'
#
loop_
_entity.id
_entity.type
_entity.pdbx_description
1 polymer ?
#
loop_
_entity_poly.entity_id
_entity_poly.type
_entity_poly.pdbx_seq_one_letter_code
_entity_poly.pdbx_strand_id
1 'polypeptide(L)'
;MKLRNLFLLIALSLPVCLSAQTSKQIYLQRADSLLQQILTLYKVEKYGLLTETYPRKPEQRITYTANTGVVVNQQEVSFLWPYSALVSGCVSLYKVSGQKKYRKLMDRQIKPGLDLYWDSTRIPHCYQSYPAFAGHNDRYYDDNDWVAIDFCDYYERTGDKEYLEKAIQLHDYIYSGWSEELGGGIYWCEQKKESKNTCSNAPATVLCMKLFKLTKDAKYLEQAKKTYQWTRDNLCDPSDFVYWDNKNLQGKVDPAKYTYNSGQMIQAGVLLYQATGEKRYLKEAQQTAEGSCRFFLKVQPIAIGEMKFFPGTSWFNVILFRGLKALYLVDRNEAYIKTMIENVDYAWNYTRDENGLFSNDWSGHREEQFKSLLENACMIELFAEISELQFKHNKQ
;
A
#
# COMPACT_ATOMS: atom_id res chain seq x y z
N MET A 1 21.38 -1.10 53.09
CA MET A 1 20.41 -0.16 52.51
C MET A 1 20.54 0.02 51.01
N LYS A 2 21.63 -0.37 50.34
CA LYS A 2 21.82 -0.19 48.88
C LYS A 2 21.26 -1.32 47.98
N LEU A 3 21.09 -2.54 48.50
CA LEU A 3 20.56 -3.67 47.70
C LEU A 3 19.02 -3.63 47.52
N ARG A 4 18.27 -3.02 48.43
CA ARG A 4 16.80 -2.97 48.39
C ARG A 4 16.27 -2.05 47.30
N ASN A 5 17.02 -1.00 46.94
CA ASN A 5 16.64 -0.04 45.91
C ASN A 5 16.96 -0.55 44.47
N LEU A 6 17.91 -1.48 44.32
CA LEU A 6 18.26 -2.07 43.04
C LEU A 6 17.18 -3.07 42.55
N PHE A 7 16.62 -3.83 43.49
CA PHE A 7 15.51 -4.76 43.17
C PHE A 7 14.21 -4.05 42.80
N LEU A 8 13.93 -2.86 43.35
CA LEU A 8 12.72 -2.08 43.00
C LEU A 8 12.81 -1.45 41.61
N LEU A 9 14.01 -1.08 41.15
CA LEU A 9 14.21 -0.52 39.82
C LEU A 9 14.10 -1.58 38.70
N ILE A 10 14.51 -2.82 38.99
CA ILE A 10 14.39 -3.93 38.01
C ILE A 10 12.95 -4.40 37.89
N ALA A 11 12.18 -4.40 38.98
CA ALA A 11 10.77 -4.81 38.96
C ALA A 11 9.83 -3.83 38.24
N LEU A 12 10.18 -2.54 38.16
CA LEU A 12 9.38 -1.51 37.48
C LEU A 12 9.64 -1.41 35.97
N SER A 13 10.77 -1.90 35.46
CA SER A 13 11.09 -1.88 34.02
C SER A 13 10.59 -3.13 33.28
N LEU A 14 10.47 -4.27 33.94
CA LEU A 14 10.06 -5.54 33.33
C LEU A 14 8.65 -5.54 32.72
N PRO A 15 7.57 -5.01 33.33
CA PRO A 15 6.24 -5.05 32.77
C PRO A 15 6.08 -4.17 31.53
N VAL A 16 6.83 -3.07 31.42
CA VAL A 16 6.76 -2.17 30.24
C VAL A 16 7.39 -2.84 29.01
N CYS A 17 8.52 -3.51 29.19
CA CYS A 17 9.15 -4.25 28.08
C CYS A 17 8.33 -5.48 27.65
N LEU A 18 7.73 -6.19 28.58
CA LEU A 18 6.86 -7.32 28.27
C LEU A 18 5.58 -6.89 27.53
N SER A 19 4.96 -5.78 27.92
CA SER A 19 3.75 -5.25 27.27
C SER A 19 4.04 -4.83 25.81
N ALA A 20 5.12 -4.09 25.58
CA ALA A 20 5.49 -3.67 24.22
C ALA A 20 5.89 -4.87 23.33
N GLN A 21 6.60 -5.85 23.88
CA GLN A 21 6.98 -7.07 23.16
C GLN A 21 5.75 -7.93 22.83
N THR A 22 4.79 -8.02 23.73
CA THR A 22 3.52 -8.75 23.51
C THR A 22 2.69 -8.14 22.39
N SER A 23 2.55 -6.81 22.32
CA SER A 23 1.83 -6.12 21.26
C SER A 23 2.47 -6.38 19.89
N LYS A 24 3.77 -6.18 19.75
CA LYS A 24 4.52 -6.49 18.52
C LYS A 24 4.29 -7.93 18.07
N GLN A 25 4.37 -8.88 18.98
CA GLN A 25 4.22 -10.30 18.67
C GLN A 25 2.80 -10.65 18.21
N ILE A 26 1.77 -10.05 18.81
CA ILE A 26 0.37 -10.26 18.41
C ILE A 26 0.15 -9.85 16.96
N TYR A 27 0.59 -8.66 16.56
CA TYR A 27 0.41 -8.20 15.18
C TYR A 27 1.22 -9.01 14.17
N LEU A 28 2.44 -9.42 14.50
CA LEU A 28 3.23 -10.31 13.64
C LEU A 28 2.58 -11.70 13.51
N GLN A 29 1.96 -12.23 14.56
CA GLN A 29 1.21 -13.49 14.50
C GLN A 29 -0.05 -13.36 13.64
N ARG A 30 -0.77 -12.24 13.74
CA ARG A 30 -1.93 -11.95 12.87
C ARG A 30 -1.52 -11.92 11.41
N ALA A 31 -0.44 -11.22 11.09
CA ALA A 31 0.08 -11.13 9.73
C ALA A 31 0.51 -12.51 9.19
N ASP A 32 1.26 -13.30 9.98
CA ASP A 32 1.69 -14.64 9.57
C ASP A 32 0.51 -15.61 9.40
N SER A 33 -0.45 -15.59 10.33
CA SER A 33 -1.66 -16.43 10.22
C SER A 33 -2.44 -16.13 8.95
N LEU A 34 -2.68 -14.85 8.64
CA LEU A 34 -3.40 -14.44 7.44
C LEU A 34 -2.63 -14.80 6.17
N LEU A 35 -1.30 -14.63 6.16
CA LEU A 35 -0.47 -15.07 5.04
C LEU A 35 -0.62 -16.57 4.76
N GLN A 36 -0.58 -17.42 5.79
CA GLN A 36 -0.76 -18.86 5.62
C GLN A 36 -2.16 -19.22 5.11
N GLN A 37 -3.19 -18.54 5.60
CA GLN A 37 -4.57 -18.71 5.12
C GLN A 37 -4.68 -18.36 3.63
N ILE A 38 -4.14 -17.22 3.20
CA ILE A 38 -4.16 -16.79 1.81
C ILE A 38 -3.43 -17.80 0.91
N LEU A 39 -2.21 -18.19 1.28
CA LEU A 39 -1.42 -19.16 0.51
C LEU A 39 -2.09 -20.54 0.41
N THR A 40 -2.97 -20.87 1.33
CA THR A 40 -3.71 -22.13 1.33
C THR A 40 -5.02 -22.04 0.53
N LEU A 41 -5.84 -21.01 0.83
CA LEU A 41 -7.22 -20.91 0.33
C LEU A 41 -7.30 -20.41 -1.11
N TYR A 42 -6.42 -19.48 -1.51
CA TYR A 42 -6.45 -18.86 -2.85
C TYR A 42 -5.59 -19.59 -3.88
N LYS A 43 -4.88 -20.65 -3.50
CA LYS A 43 -3.89 -21.32 -4.34
C LYS A 43 -4.45 -21.88 -5.63
N VAL A 44 -3.76 -21.63 -6.74
CA VAL A 44 -3.98 -22.23 -8.05
C VAL A 44 -2.77 -23.08 -8.40
N GLU A 45 -2.83 -24.38 -8.14
CA GLU A 45 -1.70 -25.33 -8.30
C GLU A 45 -1.07 -25.26 -9.70
N LYS A 46 -1.90 -25.20 -10.75
CA LYS A 46 -1.48 -25.20 -12.16
C LYS A 46 -0.43 -24.15 -12.48
N TYR A 47 -0.53 -22.97 -11.83
CA TYR A 47 0.33 -21.83 -12.15
C TYR A 47 1.25 -21.43 -11.00
N GLY A 48 1.03 -21.96 -9.80
CA GLY A 48 1.70 -21.48 -8.59
C GLY A 48 1.29 -20.06 -8.17
N LEU A 49 0.15 -19.60 -8.70
CA LEU A 49 -0.45 -18.29 -8.43
C LEU A 49 -1.67 -18.41 -7.50
N LEU A 50 -2.36 -17.31 -7.29
CA LEU A 50 -3.56 -17.23 -6.45
C LEU A 50 -4.78 -16.82 -7.27
N THR A 51 -5.98 -17.17 -6.81
CA THR A 51 -7.25 -16.68 -7.38
C THR A 51 -7.52 -15.25 -6.95
N GLU A 52 -8.40 -14.57 -7.67
CA GLU A 52 -8.86 -13.20 -7.34
C GLU A 52 -9.69 -13.15 -6.07
N THR A 53 -10.48 -14.22 -5.82
CA THR A 53 -11.38 -14.29 -4.66
C THR A 53 -11.41 -15.70 -4.07
N TYR A 54 -11.79 -15.78 -2.77
CA TYR A 54 -12.14 -17.03 -2.12
C TYR A 54 -13.54 -16.90 -1.47
N PRO A 55 -14.43 -17.91 -1.69
CA PRO A 55 -14.30 -18.94 -2.72
C PRO A 55 -14.15 -18.33 -4.12
N ARG A 56 -13.63 -19.11 -5.06
CA ARG A 56 -13.46 -18.63 -6.44
C ARG A 56 -14.84 -18.31 -7.05
N LYS A 57 -14.99 -17.11 -7.60
CA LYS A 57 -16.20 -16.74 -8.35
C LYS A 57 -16.34 -17.60 -9.60
N PRO A 58 -17.51 -18.21 -9.86
CA PRO A 58 -17.75 -18.85 -11.13
C PRO A 58 -17.77 -17.81 -12.26
N GLU A 59 -17.30 -18.20 -13.45
CA GLU A 59 -17.40 -17.43 -14.69
C GLU A 59 -16.80 -15.99 -14.69
N GLN A 60 -15.79 -15.74 -13.88
CA GLN A 60 -15.05 -14.49 -14.01
C GLN A 60 -14.35 -14.42 -15.37
N ARG A 61 -14.51 -13.28 -16.05
CA ARG A 61 -13.90 -13.01 -17.34
C ARG A 61 -12.94 -11.85 -17.23
N ILE A 62 -11.86 -11.90 -17.99
CA ILE A 62 -10.90 -10.81 -18.09
C ILE A 62 -11.46 -9.80 -19.07
N THR A 63 -11.61 -8.55 -18.60
CA THR A 63 -11.95 -7.42 -19.44
C THR A 63 -10.74 -6.50 -19.50
N TYR A 64 -10.30 -6.17 -20.72
CA TYR A 64 -9.25 -5.17 -20.93
C TYR A 64 -9.87 -3.80 -21.08
N THR A 65 -9.40 -2.83 -20.31
CA THR A 65 -9.94 -1.45 -20.33
C THR A 65 -9.59 -0.74 -21.63
N ALA A 66 -8.47 -1.08 -22.24
CA ALA A 66 -7.92 -0.37 -23.38
C ALA A 66 -7.94 -1.14 -24.69
N ASN A 67 -8.33 -2.41 -24.69
CA ASN A 67 -8.30 -3.22 -25.89
C ASN A 67 -9.69 -3.26 -26.53
N THR A 68 -9.85 -2.62 -27.68
CA THR A 68 -11.09 -2.62 -28.48
C THR A 68 -11.38 -3.97 -29.16
N GLY A 69 -10.45 -4.92 -29.11
CA GLY A 69 -10.62 -6.31 -29.48
C GLY A 69 -10.87 -7.18 -28.25
N VAL A 70 -12.12 -7.40 -27.91
CA VAL A 70 -12.52 -8.19 -26.74
C VAL A 70 -12.07 -9.65 -26.90
N VAL A 71 -10.89 -9.97 -26.39
CA VAL A 71 -10.53 -11.36 -26.08
C VAL A 71 -11.02 -11.64 -24.68
N VAL A 72 -12.18 -12.25 -24.57
CA VAL A 72 -12.76 -12.65 -23.30
C VAL A 72 -12.19 -14.01 -22.93
N ASN A 73 -11.11 -14.03 -22.17
CA ASN A 73 -10.59 -15.24 -21.56
C ASN A 73 -11.21 -15.45 -20.17
N GLN A 74 -11.38 -16.70 -19.78
CA GLN A 74 -11.77 -17.01 -18.42
C GLN A 74 -10.65 -16.60 -17.48
N GLN A 75 -10.99 -15.89 -16.41
CA GLN A 75 -10.03 -15.53 -15.38
C GLN A 75 -9.69 -16.76 -14.52
N GLU A 76 -8.44 -17.22 -14.58
CA GLU A 76 -7.98 -18.37 -13.82
C GLU A 76 -7.24 -17.99 -12.53
N VAL A 77 -6.57 -16.83 -12.55
CA VAL A 77 -5.74 -16.30 -11.46
C VAL A 77 -6.04 -14.83 -11.20
N SER A 78 -5.45 -14.25 -10.18
CA SER A 78 -5.61 -12.84 -9.84
C SER A 78 -4.97 -11.91 -10.89
N PHE A 79 -5.45 -10.68 -10.93
CA PHE A 79 -4.75 -9.58 -11.59
C PHE A 79 -3.45 -9.23 -10.84
N LEU A 80 -2.61 -8.44 -11.49
CA LEU A 80 -1.34 -7.94 -10.93
C LEU A 80 -1.56 -7.16 -9.62
N TRP A 81 -2.52 -6.23 -9.60
CA TRP A 81 -2.77 -5.40 -8.44
C TRP A 81 -3.08 -6.21 -7.16
N PRO A 82 -4.04 -7.17 -7.13
CA PRO A 82 -4.21 -8.03 -5.97
C PRO A 82 -2.98 -8.87 -5.62
N TYR A 83 -2.24 -9.35 -6.61
CA TYR A 83 -1.01 -10.10 -6.38
C TYR A 83 0.10 -9.23 -5.77
N SER A 84 0.20 -7.96 -6.19
CA SER A 84 1.17 -7.01 -5.64
C SER A 84 0.91 -6.71 -4.16
N ALA A 85 -0.36 -6.72 -3.71
CA ALA A 85 -0.66 -6.59 -2.28
C ALA A 85 -0.06 -7.74 -1.44
N LEU A 86 0.01 -8.96 -1.99
CA LEU A 86 0.71 -10.07 -1.35
C LEU A 86 2.24 -9.84 -1.32
N VAL A 87 2.79 -9.27 -2.40
CA VAL A 87 4.22 -8.87 -2.44
C VAL A 87 4.51 -7.88 -1.31
N SER A 88 3.71 -6.80 -1.20
CA SER A 88 3.81 -5.79 -0.13
C SER A 88 3.74 -6.41 1.25
N GLY A 89 2.80 -7.33 1.47
CA GLY A 89 2.66 -8.07 2.74
C GLY A 89 3.90 -8.89 3.10
N CYS A 90 4.47 -9.63 2.13
CA CYS A 90 5.67 -10.44 2.35
C CYS A 90 6.91 -9.57 2.59
N VAL A 91 7.06 -8.48 1.83
CA VAL A 91 8.15 -7.51 1.99
C VAL A 91 8.11 -6.88 3.37
N SER A 92 6.92 -6.39 3.80
CA SER A 92 6.74 -5.78 5.12
C SER A 92 6.99 -6.77 6.26
N LEU A 93 6.48 -8.01 6.17
CA LEU A 93 6.76 -9.05 7.17
C LEU A 93 8.26 -9.34 7.29
N TYR A 94 8.97 -9.46 6.16
CA TYR A 94 10.41 -9.68 6.19
C TYR A 94 11.17 -8.48 6.75
N LYS A 95 10.81 -7.27 6.33
CA LYS A 95 11.40 -6.01 6.78
C LYS A 95 11.32 -5.87 8.30
N VAL A 96 10.14 -6.10 8.87
CA VAL A 96 9.84 -5.89 10.29
C VAL A 96 10.37 -7.02 11.18
N SER A 97 10.22 -8.28 10.74
CA SER A 97 10.58 -9.44 11.58
C SER A 97 12.02 -9.92 11.38
N GLY A 98 12.61 -9.69 10.20
CA GLY A 98 13.92 -10.24 9.82
C GLY A 98 13.94 -11.75 9.66
N GLN A 99 12.79 -12.43 9.72
CA GLN A 99 12.73 -13.89 9.70
C GLN A 99 13.02 -14.44 8.30
N LYS A 100 14.02 -15.31 8.19
CA LYS A 100 14.46 -15.91 6.91
C LYS A 100 13.36 -16.67 6.17
N LYS A 101 12.31 -17.14 6.85
CA LYS A 101 11.19 -17.84 6.21
C LYS A 101 10.46 -16.94 5.19
N TYR A 102 10.29 -15.65 5.48
CA TYR A 102 9.62 -14.70 4.57
C TYR A 102 10.50 -14.33 3.38
N ARG A 103 11.82 -14.18 3.61
CA ARG A 103 12.76 -14.05 2.50
C ARG A 103 12.71 -15.26 1.57
N LYS A 104 12.77 -16.48 2.14
CA LYS A 104 12.67 -17.71 1.35
C LYS A 104 11.35 -17.80 0.59
N LEU A 105 10.24 -17.40 1.20
CA LEU A 105 8.93 -17.36 0.56
C LEU A 105 8.93 -16.37 -0.61
N MET A 106 9.41 -15.14 -0.38
CA MET A 106 9.53 -14.12 -1.41
C MET A 106 10.37 -14.61 -2.60
N ASP A 107 11.59 -15.08 -2.35
CA ASP A 107 12.55 -15.45 -3.40
C ASP A 107 12.14 -16.72 -4.18
N ARG A 108 11.44 -17.67 -3.52
CA ARG A 108 11.15 -18.98 -4.13
C ARG A 108 9.73 -19.16 -4.66
N GLN A 109 8.79 -18.34 -4.22
CA GLN A 109 7.40 -18.51 -4.60
C GLN A 109 6.77 -17.18 -5.07
N ILE A 110 6.86 -16.12 -4.29
CA ILE A 110 6.11 -14.88 -4.58
C ILE A 110 6.72 -14.15 -5.77
N LYS A 111 8.05 -13.93 -5.79
CA LYS A 111 8.73 -13.28 -6.91
C LYS A 111 8.61 -14.08 -8.22
N PRO A 112 8.85 -15.41 -8.24
CA PRO A 112 8.60 -16.19 -9.45
C PRO A 112 7.15 -16.13 -9.95
N GLY A 113 6.15 -16.07 -9.03
CA GLY A 113 4.75 -15.86 -9.42
C GLY A 113 4.51 -14.47 -10.02
N LEU A 114 5.10 -13.43 -9.42
CA LEU A 114 5.04 -12.07 -9.95
C LEU A 114 5.65 -11.99 -11.35
N ASP A 115 6.75 -12.72 -11.62
CA ASP A 115 7.42 -12.71 -12.92
C ASP A 115 6.55 -13.25 -14.06
N LEU A 116 5.50 -14.01 -13.78
CA LEU A 116 4.53 -14.44 -14.79
C LEU A 116 3.72 -13.26 -15.39
N TYR A 117 3.67 -12.11 -14.71
CA TYR A 117 3.04 -10.87 -15.22
C TYR A 117 4.01 -10.01 -16.06
N TRP A 118 5.30 -10.40 -16.14
CA TRP A 118 6.30 -9.61 -16.84
C TRP A 118 6.10 -9.63 -18.36
N ASP A 119 5.93 -8.44 -18.95
CA ASP A 119 5.89 -8.24 -20.39
C ASP A 119 7.28 -7.85 -20.92
N SER A 120 7.97 -8.80 -21.53
CA SER A 120 9.25 -8.61 -22.19
C SER A 120 9.13 -8.33 -23.70
N THR A 121 7.92 -8.19 -24.22
CA THR A 121 7.67 -8.07 -25.65
C THR A 121 7.48 -6.62 -26.11
N ARG A 122 7.01 -5.76 -25.21
CA ARG A 122 6.78 -4.32 -25.47
C ARG A 122 7.79 -3.48 -24.69
N ILE A 123 8.35 -2.45 -25.31
CA ILE A 123 9.33 -1.54 -24.72
C ILE A 123 8.65 -0.25 -24.30
N PRO A 124 8.96 0.31 -23.09
CA PRO A 124 9.79 -0.25 -22.03
C PRO A 124 9.17 -1.51 -21.41
N HIS A 125 10.01 -2.44 -20.93
CA HIS A 125 9.53 -3.65 -20.26
C HIS A 125 8.94 -3.33 -18.88
N CYS A 126 7.81 -3.96 -18.54
CA CYS A 126 7.15 -3.78 -17.25
C CYS A 126 6.23 -4.97 -16.94
N TYR A 127 5.58 -4.93 -15.79
CA TYR A 127 4.49 -5.86 -15.48
C TYR A 127 3.19 -5.37 -16.13
N GLN A 128 2.46 -6.30 -16.78
CA GLN A 128 1.12 -6.07 -17.30
C GLN A 128 0.06 -6.58 -16.29
N SER A 129 -1.18 -6.12 -16.46
CA SER A 129 -2.26 -6.33 -15.48
C SER A 129 -2.66 -7.79 -15.25
N TYR A 130 -2.34 -8.71 -16.19
CA TYR A 130 -2.63 -10.13 -16.08
C TYR A 130 -1.46 -10.95 -16.62
N PRO A 131 -1.26 -12.23 -16.19
CA PRO A 131 -0.08 -13.00 -16.58
C PRO A 131 0.14 -13.14 -18.08
N ALA A 132 1.39 -13.10 -18.51
CA ALA A 132 1.81 -13.10 -19.91
C ALA A 132 1.40 -14.38 -20.68
N PHE A 133 1.16 -15.50 -19.99
CA PHE A 133 0.65 -16.72 -20.64
C PHE A 133 -0.77 -16.55 -21.25
N ALA A 134 -1.52 -15.54 -20.84
CA ALA A 134 -2.82 -15.19 -21.40
C ALA A 134 -2.74 -14.19 -22.58
N GLY A 135 -1.52 -13.84 -23.00
CA GLY A 135 -1.27 -12.87 -24.07
C GLY A 135 -1.04 -11.43 -23.54
N HIS A 136 -1.13 -10.46 -24.44
CA HIS A 136 -0.95 -9.06 -24.09
C HIS A 136 -2.13 -8.53 -23.31
N ASN A 137 -1.84 -7.79 -22.24
CA ASN A 137 -2.80 -7.15 -21.35
C ASN A 137 -2.50 -5.66 -21.20
N ASP A 138 -3.43 -4.93 -20.58
CA ASP A 138 -3.23 -3.53 -20.23
C ASP A 138 -2.02 -3.36 -19.32
N ARG A 139 -1.31 -2.25 -19.49
CA ARG A 139 -0.17 -1.89 -18.66
C ARG A 139 -0.49 -0.58 -17.96
N TYR A 140 -0.63 -0.66 -16.64
CA TYR A 140 -0.94 0.48 -15.80
C TYR A 140 0.33 1.02 -15.15
N TYR A 141 0.47 2.34 -15.13
CA TYR A 141 1.65 2.97 -14.53
C TYR A 141 1.65 2.80 -13.02
N ASP A 142 0.51 2.96 -12.38
CA ASP A 142 0.33 2.77 -10.94
C ASP A 142 0.57 1.34 -10.45
N ASP A 143 0.11 0.32 -11.18
CA ASP A 143 0.41 -1.10 -10.87
C ASP A 143 1.92 -1.34 -10.74
N ASN A 144 2.70 -0.71 -11.60
CA ASN A 144 4.15 -0.83 -11.62
C ASN A 144 4.83 0.03 -10.54
N ASP A 145 4.21 1.16 -10.15
CA ASP A 145 4.67 1.95 -9.01
C ASP A 145 4.67 1.13 -7.72
N TRP A 146 3.58 0.40 -7.44
CA TRP A 146 3.47 -0.40 -6.21
C TRP A 146 4.54 -1.46 -6.13
N VAL A 147 4.77 -2.19 -7.22
CA VAL A 147 5.82 -3.22 -7.29
C VAL A 147 7.21 -2.61 -7.14
N ALA A 148 7.48 -1.48 -7.80
CA ALA A 148 8.77 -0.80 -7.71
C ALA A 148 9.08 -0.27 -6.31
N ILE A 149 8.07 0.27 -5.61
CA ILE A 149 8.17 0.71 -4.21
C ILE A 149 8.56 -0.46 -3.31
N ASP A 150 7.89 -1.60 -3.46
CA ASP A 150 8.18 -2.81 -2.69
C ASP A 150 9.59 -3.36 -2.98
N PHE A 151 10.04 -3.29 -4.23
CA PHE A 151 11.41 -3.68 -4.59
C PHE A 151 12.46 -2.77 -3.97
N CYS A 152 12.21 -1.46 -3.88
CA CYS A 152 13.08 -0.54 -3.13
C CYS A 152 13.18 -0.94 -1.65
N ASP A 153 12.06 -1.26 -1.00
CA ASP A 153 12.03 -1.67 0.40
C ASP A 153 12.71 -3.03 0.61
N TYR A 154 12.51 -3.96 -0.32
CA TYR A 154 13.15 -5.26 -0.25
C TYR A 154 14.67 -5.17 -0.47
N TYR A 155 15.12 -4.35 -1.43
CA TYR A 155 16.54 -4.05 -1.62
C TYR A 155 17.16 -3.42 -0.38
N GLU A 156 16.52 -2.43 0.22
CA GLU A 156 17.02 -1.77 1.43
C GLU A 156 17.27 -2.78 2.57
N ARG A 157 16.46 -3.85 2.62
CA ARG A 157 16.55 -4.89 3.65
C ARG A 157 17.54 -6.00 3.31
N THR A 158 17.69 -6.34 2.04
CA THR A 158 18.48 -7.52 1.58
C THR A 158 19.85 -7.16 1.05
N GLY A 159 19.99 -5.96 0.46
CA GLY A 159 21.15 -5.57 -0.34
C GLY A 159 21.23 -6.24 -1.72
N ASP A 160 20.19 -6.98 -2.12
CA ASP A 160 20.15 -7.69 -3.40
C ASP A 160 19.89 -6.73 -4.56
N LYS A 161 20.92 -6.52 -5.38
CA LYS A 161 20.92 -5.51 -6.45
C LYS A 161 19.89 -5.77 -7.54
N GLU A 162 19.48 -7.01 -7.76
CA GLU A 162 18.46 -7.35 -8.75
C GLU A 162 17.17 -6.54 -8.51
N TYR A 163 16.76 -6.39 -7.24
CA TYR A 163 15.54 -5.64 -6.89
C TYR A 163 15.69 -4.14 -7.13
N LEU A 164 16.87 -3.55 -6.87
CA LEU A 164 17.11 -2.13 -7.18
C LEU A 164 17.12 -1.89 -8.69
N GLU A 165 17.80 -2.74 -9.44
CA GLU A 165 17.87 -2.67 -10.91
C GLU A 165 16.46 -2.81 -11.52
N LYS A 166 15.64 -3.72 -10.99
CA LYS A 166 14.25 -3.89 -11.41
C LYS A 166 13.39 -2.67 -11.05
N ALA A 167 13.56 -2.08 -9.86
CA ALA A 167 12.86 -0.85 -9.47
C ALA A 167 13.22 0.33 -10.38
N ILE A 168 14.49 0.46 -10.78
CA ILE A 168 14.93 1.47 -11.75
C ILE A 168 14.32 1.23 -13.12
N GLN A 169 14.28 -0.02 -13.59
CA GLN A 169 13.65 -0.37 -14.86
C GLN A 169 12.15 -0.03 -14.87
N LEU A 170 11.46 -0.31 -13.77
CA LEU A 170 10.04 0.06 -13.63
C LEU A 170 9.83 1.56 -13.55
N HIS A 171 10.72 2.30 -12.87
CA HIS A 171 10.70 3.76 -12.89
C HIS A 171 10.81 4.31 -14.33
N ASP A 172 11.69 3.77 -15.15
CA ASP A 172 11.84 4.21 -16.55
C ASP A 172 10.55 3.95 -17.35
N TYR A 173 9.87 2.81 -17.11
CA TYR A 173 8.55 2.55 -17.66
C TYR A 173 7.52 3.58 -17.18
N ILE A 174 7.41 3.81 -15.87
CA ILE A 174 6.43 4.73 -15.27
C ILE A 174 6.61 6.14 -15.85
N TYR A 175 7.85 6.63 -15.91
CA TYR A 175 8.13 7.96 -16.46
C TYR A 175 8.03 8.04 -17.99
N SER A 176 7.94 6.94 -18.71
CA SER A 176 7.53 6.94 -20.12
C SER A 176 6.07 7.40 -20.32
N GLY A 177 5.27 7.35 -19.23
CA GLY A 177 3.92 7.89 -19.19
C GLY A 177 3.82 9.39 -18.86
N TRP A 178 4.94 10.06 -18.58
CA TRP A 178 4.95 11.51 -18.40
C TRP A 178 4.69 12.23 -19.71
N SER A 179 3.85 13.26 -19.69
CA SER A 179 3.70 14.17 -20.83
C SER A 179 3.49 15.61 -20.35
N GLU A 180 3.79 16.58 -21.23
CA GLU A 180 3.60 18.01 -20.92
C GLU A 180 2.14 18.48 -21.12
N GLU A 181 1.26 17.63 -21.59
CA GLU A 181 -0.18 17.90 -21.59
C GLU A 181 -0.67 18.16 -20.17
N LEU A 182 -1.52 19.14 -19.98
CA LEU A 182 -1.96 19.64 -18.67
C LEU A 182 -0.81 20.19 -17.80
N GLY A 183 0.33 20.57 -18.40
CA GLY A 183 1.50 21.10 -17.72
C GLY A 183 2.33 20.04 -16.97
N GLY A 184 2.22 18.77 -17.35
CA GLY A 184 2.95 17.66 -16.73
C GLY A 184 2.07 16.49 -16.32
N GLY A 185 2.64 15.57 -15.53
CA GLY A 185 1.96 14.41 -14.96
C GLY A 185 2.01 13.15 -15.79
N ILE A 186 1.85 12.02 -15.11
CA ILE A 186 1.88 10.66 -15.63
C ILE A 186 0.46 10.20 -15.92
N TYR A 187 0.23 9.58 -17.08
CA TYR A 187 -1.04 8.94 -17.42
C TYR A 187 -1.35 7.76 -16.48
N TRP A 188 -2.60 7.30 -16.48
CA TRP A 188 -3.00 6.12 -15.73
C TRP A 188 -2.68 4.80 -16.45
N CYS A 189 -3.07 4.69 -17.71
CA CYS A 189 -2.91 3.48 -18.52
C CYS A 189 -2.17 3.80 -19.81
N GLU A 190 -1.19 2.96 -20.17
CA GLU A 190 -0.38 3.15 -21.38
C GLU A 190 -1.22 3.07 -22.67
N GLN A 191 -2.17 2.12 -22.71
CA GLN A 191 -3.01 1.88 -23.87
C GLN A 191 -4.17 2.87 -23.95
N LYS A 192 -4.46 3.60 -22.85
CA LYS A 192 -5.60 4.53 -22.77
C LYS A 192 -5.18 5.84 -22.09
N LYS A 193 -4.53 6.72 -22.85
CA LYS A 193 -4.00 7.99 -22.38
C LYS A 193 -5.07 9.08 -22.34
N GLU A 194 -6.10 8.92 -21.53
CA GLU A 194 -7.25 9.81 -21.42
C GLU A 194 -7.25 10.71 -20.18
N SER A 195 -6.55 10.29 -19.14
CA SER A 195 -6.48 11.00 -17.86
C SER A 195 -5.12 10.83 -17.16
N LYS A 196 -4.85 11.77 -16.28
CA LYS A 196 -3.72 11.73 -15.34
C LYS A 196 -4.29 11.64 -13.94
N ASN A 197 -4.00 10.53 -13.26
CA ASN A 197 -4.62 10.18 -12.00
C ASN A 197 -3.69 10.41 -10.82
N THR A 198 -4.26 10.72 -9.66
CA THR A 198 -3.48 10.82 -8.42
C THR A 198 -2.76 9.50 -8.13
N CYS A 199 -3.40 8.36 -8.39
CA CYS A 199 -2.83 7.03 -8.16
C CYS A 199 -1.58 6.69 -9.00
N SER A 200 -1.36 7.38 -10.13
CA SER A 200 -0.14 7.20 -10.94
C SER A 200 0.95 8.23 -10.60
N ASN A 201 0.58 9.38 -10.05
CA ASN A 201 1.52 10.47 -9.82
C ASN A 201 2.04 10.51 -8.37
N ALA A 202 1.17 10.26 -7.41
CA ALA A 202 1.55 10.25 -6.00
C ALA A 202 2.53 9.11 -5.67
N PRO A 203 2.28 7.83 -6.04
CA PRO A 203 3.25 6.75 -5.80
C PRO A 203 4.52 6.90 -6.65
N ALA A 204 4.46 7.42 -7.88
CA ALA A 204 5.67 7.75 -8.65
C ALA A 204 6.57 8.74 -7.91
N THR A 205 5.99 9.72 -7.20
CA THR A 205 6.74 10.63 -6.32
C THR A 205 7.42 9.87 -5.19
N VAL A 206 6.69 8.95 -4.52
CA VAL A 206 7.26 8.11 -3.45
C VAL A 206 8.38 7.23 -3.97
N LEU A 207 8.18 6.58 -5.13
CA LEU A 207 9.21 5.77 -5.79
C LEU A 207 10.48 6.57 -6.06
N CYS A 208 10.35 7.77 -6.65
CA CYS A 208 11.48 8.65 -6.89
C CYS A 208 12.24 8.98 -5.60
N MET A 209 11.52 9.29 -4.52
CA MET A 209 12.17 9.58 -3.23
C MET A 209 12.88 8.37 -2.65
N LYS A 210 12.34 7.16 -2.81
CA LYS A 210 13.03 5.93 -2.41
C LYS A 210 14.29 5.69 -3.27
N LEU A 211 14.20 5.84 -4.58
CA LEU A 211 15.35 5.71 -5.47
C LEU A 211 16.42 6.77 -5.17
N PHE A 212 16.04 8.02 -4.91
CA PHE A 212 16.98 9.05 -4.45
C PHE A 212 17.69 8.65 -3.16
N LYS A 213 16.95 8.13 -2.17
CA LYS A 213 17.52 7.64 -0.91
C LYS A 213 18.56 6.54 -1.14
N LEU A 214 18.29 5.60 -2.05
CA LEU A 214 19.11 4.41 -2.31
C LEU A 214 20.31 4.70 -3.23
N THR A 215 20.13 5.52 -4.27
CA THR A 215 21.13 5.76 -5.32
C THR A 215 21.91 7.04 -5.14
N LYS A 216 21.33 8.03 -4.43
CA LYS A 216 21.83 9.43 -4.33
C LYS A 216 21.84 10.19 -5.67
N ASP A 217 21.23 9.66 -6.73
CA ASP A 217 21.11 10.35 -8.01
C ASP A 217 20.05 11.45 -7.92
N ALA A 218 20.51 12.70 -8.10
CA ALA A 218 19.70 13.91 -7.98
C ALA A 218 18.51 13.96 -8.96
N LYS A 219 18.59 13.23 -10.08
CA LYS A 219 17.48 13.18 -11.06
C LYS A 219 16.16 12.74 -10.42
N TYR A 220 16.21 11.77 -9.48
CA TYR A 220 15.01 11.28 -8.81
C TYR A 220 14.41 12.33 -7.87
N LEU A 221 15.24 13.11 -7.18
CA LEU A 221 14.73 14.21 -6.34
C LEU A 221 14.03 15.28 -7.17
N GLU A 222 14.61 15.66 -8.31
CA GLU A 222 14.00 16.66 -9.19
C GLU A 222 12.72 16.15 -9.84
N GLN A 223 12.67 14.89 -10.26
CA GLN A 223 11.45 14.25 -10.74
C GLN A 223 10.38 14.20 -9.64
N ALA A 224 10.74 13.80 -8.43
CA ALA A 224 9.82 13.78 -7.29
C ALA A 224 9.20 15.16 -7.02
N LYS A 225 10.02 16.23 -6.99
CA LYS A 225 9.52 17.59 -6.79
C LYS A 225 8.55 18.01 -7.90
N LYS A 226 8.90 17.72 -9.16
CA LYS A 226 8.07 18.07 -10.32
C LYS A 226 6.72 17.33 -10.28
N THR A 227 6.73 16.03 -10.04
CA THR A 227 5.52 15.19 -9.99
C THR A 227 4.65 15.53 -8.78
N TYR A 228 5.24 15.74 -7.61
CA TYR A 228 4.53 16.20 -6.41
C TYR A 228 3.81 17.52 -6.65
N GLN A 229 4.53 18.51 -7.19
CA GLN A 229 3.97 19.85 -7.44
C GLN A 229 2.82 19.77 -8.43
N TRP A 230 3.01 19.04 -9.55
CA TRP A 230 1.94 18.86 -10.53
C TRP A 230 0.69 18.25 -9.91
N THR A 231 0.85 17.17 -9.11
CA THR A 231 -0.26 16.47 -8.46
C THR A 231 -1.00 17.41 -7.51
N ARG A 232 -0.26 18.17 -6.71
CA ARG A 232 -0.83 19.12 -5.78
C ARG A 232 -1.61 20.23 -6.48
N ASP A 233 -1.05 20.83 -7.52
CA ASP A 233 -1.67 21.96 -8.22
C ASP A 233 -2.92 21.56 -9.02
N ASN A 234 -2.98 20.31 -9.48
CA ASN A 234 -4.04 19.84 -10.35
C ASN A 234 -5.11 18.99 -9.65
N LEU A 235 -4.75 18.30 -8.55
CA LEU A 235 -5.60 17.26 -7.96
C LEU A 235 -5.84 17.41 -6.45
N CYS A 236 -5.27 18.44 -5.78
CA CYS A 236 -5.59 18.72 -4.38
C CYS A 236 -6.84 19.61 -4.29
N ASP A 237 -7.85 19.18 -3.53
CA ASP A 237 -8.99 20.03 -3.22
C ASP A 237 -8.57 21.12 -2.22
N PRO A 238 -8.65 22.41 -2.56
CA PRO A 238 -8.22 23.48 -1.67
C PRO A 238 -9.15 23.65 -0.46
N SER A 239 -10.34 23.07 -0.47
CA SER A 239 -11.32 23.22 0.61
C SER A 239 -11.02 22.32 1.81
N ASP A 240 -10.40 21.15 1.59
CA ASP A 240 -10.14 20.17 2.64
C ASP A 240 -8.77 19.50 2.56
N PHE A 241 -7.98 19.80 1.51
CA PHE A 241 -6.65 19.23 1.23
C PHE A 241 -6.63 17.73 0.95
N VAL A 242 -7.78 17.13 0.63
CA VAL A 242 -7.92 15.74 0.19
C VAL A 242 -7.81 15.69 -1.33
N TYR A 243 -7.21 14.63 -1.85
CA TYR A 243 -6.92 14.54 -3.28
C TYR A 243 -8.07 13.94 -4.07
N TRP A 244 -8.44 14.60 -5.18
CA TRP A 244 -9.34 14.12 -6.22
C TRP A 244 -8.72 12.94 -6.98
N ASP A 245 -9.54 12.19 -7.70
CA ASP A 245 -9.10 11.00 -8.40
C ASP A 245 -8.23 11.31 -9.61
N ASN A 246 -8.76 12.08 -10.56
CA ASN A 246 -8.05 12.33 -11.82
C ASN A 246 -8.45 13.66 -12.49
N LYS A 247 -7.66 14.01 -13.50
CA LYS A 247 -7.96 15.09 -14.45
C LYS A 247 -7.85 14.56 -15.86
N ASN A 248 -8.91 14.67 -16.66
CA ASN A 248 -8.88 14.27 -18.07
C ASN A 248 -8.16 15.29 -18.94
N LEU A 249 -7.84 14.92 -20.19
CA LEU A 249 -7.09 15.79 -21.12
C LEU A 249 -7.83 17.07 -21.53
N GLN A 250 -9.14 17.14 -21.32
CA GLN A 250 -9.95 18.36 -21.50
C GLN A 250 -9.91 19.29 -20.29
N GLY A 251 -9.13 18.92 -19.25
CA GLY A 251 -8.98 19.71 -18.04
C GLY A 251 -10.09 19.50 -16.99
N LYS A 252 -11.05 18.60 -17.22
CA LYS A 252 -12.12 18.29 -16.27
C LYS A 252 -11.58 17.37 -15.18
N VAL A 253 -11.79 17.76 -13.93
CA VAL A 253 -11.43 16.96 -12.74
C VAL A 253 -12.57 16.00 -12.39
N ASP A 254 -12.25 14.75 -12.10
CA ASP A 254 -13.12 13.84 -11.37
C ASP A 254 -12.94 14.08 -9.88
N PRO A 255 -13.97 14.60 -9.17
CA PRO A 255 -13.87 14.99 -7.77
C PRO A 255 -13.98 13.82 -6.79
N ALA A 256 -14.05 12.57 -7.27
CA ALA A 256 -14.01 11.40 -6.38
C ALA A 256 -12.76 11.42 -5.52
N LYS A 257 -12.89 11.03 -4.26
CA LYS A 257 -11.80 11.02 -3.29
C LYS A 257 -11.64 9.63 -2.69
N TYR A 258 -10.42 9.11 -2.74
CA TYR A 258 -10.06 7.81 -2.19
C TYR A 258 -8.92 7.95 -1.20
N THR A 259 -8.96 7.16 -0.13
CA THR A 259 -8.00 7.28 0.98
C THR A 259 -6.55 7.09 0.52
N TYR A 260 -6.30 6.17 -0.42
CA TYR A 260 -4.95 5.87 -0.92
C TYR A 260 -4.29 7.05 -1.66
N ASN A 261 -5.05 7.83 -2.41
CA ASN A 261 -4.56 9.01 -3.12
C ASN A 261 -3.93 10.03 -2.13
N SER A 262 -4.68 10.35 -1.09
CA SER A 262 -4.19 11.25 -0.03
C SER A 262 -3.06 10.62 0.78
N GLY A 263 -3.13 9.31 1.04
CA GLY A 263 -2.09 8.57 1.76
C GLY A 263 -0.72 8.65 1.09
N GLN A 264 -0.67 8.47 -0.23
CA GLN A 264 0.58 8.57 -0.97
C GLN A 264 1.11 10.00 -1.03
N MET A 265 0.25 11.01 -1.13
CA MET A 265 0.69 12.41 -1.09
C MET A 265 1.20 12.82 0.30
N ILE A 266 0.63 12.29 1.38
CA ILE A 266 1.19 12.44 2.73
C ILE A 266 2.59 11.83 2.80
N GLN A 267 2.75 10.59 2.33
CA GLN A 267 4.05 9.91 2.32
C GLN A 267 5.08 10.66 1.48
N ALA A 268 4.70 11.08 0.28
CA ALA A 268 5.55 11.86 -0.63
C ALA A 268 6.01 13.18 0.02
N GLY A 269 5.09 13.94 0.65
CA GLY A 269 5.41 15.17 1.36
C GLY A 269 6.39 14.94 2.51
N VAL A 270 6.19 13.90 3.31
CA VAL A 270 7.12 13.54 4.40
C VAL A 270 8.51 13.21 3.87
N LEU A 271 8.61 12.39 2.81
CA LEU A 271 9.89 12.01 2.21
C LEU A 271 10.62 13.21 1.60
N LEU A 272 9.89 14.11 0.92
CA LEU A 272 10.45 15.36 0.41
C LEU A 272 10.95 16.28 1.55
N TYR A 273 10.18 16.41 2.63
CA TYR A 273 10.61 17.15 3.82
C TYR A 273 11.91 16.58 4.41
N GLN A 274 11.98 15.27 4.58
CA GLN A 274 13.17 14.60 5.13
C GLN A 274 14.42 14.78 4.26
N ALA A 275 14.25 14.85 2.94
CA ALA A 275 15.37 15.01 2.00
C ALA A 275 15.82 16.47 1.83
N THR A 276 14.89 17.43 1.90
CA THR A 276 15.16 18.83 1.56
C THR A 276 15.21 19.78 2.77
N GLY A 277 14.56 19.41 3.87
CA GLY A 277 14.34 20.29 5.03
C GLY A 277 13.26 21.37 4.81
N GLU A 278 12.63 21.41 3.63
CA GLU A 278 11.61 22.41 3.30
C GLU A 278 10.31 22.16 4.09
N LYS A 279 10.02 23.00 5.07
CA LYS A 279 8.87 22.87 5.98
C LYS A 279 7.51 22.86 5.28
N ARG A 280 7.41 23.40 4.06
CA ARG A 280 6.17 23.39 3.29
C ARG A 280 5.64 21.96 3.08
N TYR A 281 6.51 21.02 2.73
CA TYR A 281 6.13 19.63 2.49
C TYR A 281 5.54 18.95 3.74
N LEU A 282 6.14 19.19 4.91
CA LEU A 282 5.61 18.67 6.18
C LEU A 282 4.22 19.29 6.50
N LYS A 283 4.08 20.63 6.34
CA LYS A 283 2.81 21.31 6.55
C LYS A 283 1.72 20.79 5.62
N GLU A 284 2.02 20.59 4.36
CA GLU A 284 1.09 20.05 3.36
C GLU A 284 0.68 18.61 3.70
N ALA A 285 1.62 17.77 4.13
CA ALA A 285 1.32 16.41 4.59
C ALA A 285 0.40 16.42 5.83
N GLN A 286 0.63 17.30 6.79
CA GLN A 286 -0.24 17.47 7.97
C GLN A 286 -1.64 17.92 7.58
N GLN A 287 -1.79 18.92 6.72
CA GLN A 287 -3.08 19.39 6.22
C GLN A 287 -3.87 18.28 5.52
N THR A 288 -3.18 17.47 4.68
CA THR A 288 -3.80 16.34 3.99
C THR A 288 -4.21 15.23 4.97
N ALA A 289 -3.41 14.94 5.99
CA ALA A 289 -3.75 13.95 7.02
C ALA A 289 -4.99 14.38 7.84
N GLU A 290 -5.01 15.63 8.30
CA GLU A 290 -6.16 16.19 9.02
C GLU A 290 -7.41 16.23 8.15
N GLY A 291 -7.28 16.67 6.89
CA GLY A 291 -8.36 16.68 5.90
C GLY A 291 -8.91 15.28 5.65
N SER A 292 -8.02 14.30 5.48
CA SER A 292 -8.40 12.88 5.28
C SER A 292 -9.18 12.33 6.47
N CYS A 293 -8.73 12.58 7.69
CA CYS A 293 -9.46 12.15 8.88
C CYS A 293 -10.85 12.80 8.98
N ARG A 294 -10.97 14.10 8.67
CA ARG A 294 -12.29 14.79 8.67
C ARG A 294 -13.21 14.26 7.57
N PHE A 295 -12.69 14.04 6.37
CA PHE A 295 -13.50 13.67 5.20
C PHE A 295 -13.95 12.21 5.25
N PHE A 296 -13.01 11.28 5.52
CA PHE A 296 -13.25 9.85 5.37
C PHE A 296 -13.85 9.18 6.59
N LEU A 297 -13.52 9.61 7.82
CA LEU A 297 -14.03 8.95 9.02
C LEU A 297 -15.52 9.17 9.20
N LYS A 298 -16.27 8.06 9.31
CA LYS A 298 -17.71 8.06 9.56
C LYS A 298 -18.02 7.26 10.82
N VAL A 299 -18.91 7.79 11.65
CA VAL A 299 -19.42 7.07 12.81
C VAL A 299 -20.32 5.93 12.32
N GLN A 300 -20.07 4.75 12.85
CA GLN A 300 -20.86 3.53 12.59
C GLN A 300 -21.26 2.90 13.92
N PRO A 301 -22.47 2.36 14.03
CA PRO A 301 -22.86 1.56 15.19
C PRO A 301 -21.99 0.28 15.24
N ILE A 302 -21.70 -0.17 16.46
CA ILE A 302 -21.06 -1.45 16.73
C ILE A 302 -21.88 -2.21 17.79
N ALA A 303 -21.48 -3.42 18.14
CA ALA A 303 -22.24 -4.24 19.11
C ALA A 303 -22.49 -3.53 20.44
N ILE A 304 -21.58 -2.67 20.87
CA ILE A 304 -21.71 -1.86 22.09
C ILE A 304 -21.26 -0.43 21.79
N GLY A 305 -22.22 0.47 21.49
CA GLY A 305 -21.95 1.89 21.21
C GLY A 305 -21.65 2.19 19.75
N GLU A 306 -20.75 3.13 19.52
CA GLU A 306 -20.38 3.64 18.20
C GLU A 306 -18.86 3.76 18.06
N MET A 307 -18.35 3.58 16.85
CA MET A 307 -16.95 3.81 16.51
C MET A 307 -16.83 4.53 15.18
N LYS A 308 -15.74 5.28 14.99
CA LYS A 308 -15.41 5.87 13.70
C LYS A 308 -14.63 4.88 12.84
N PHE A 309 -15.07 4.69 11.61
CA PHE A 309 -14.39 3.85 10.63
C PHE A 309 -13.98 4.64 9.40
N PHE A 310 -12.83 4.25 8.83
CA PHE A 310 -12.50 4.58 7.46
C PHE A 310 -13.42 3.82 6.50
N PRO A 311 -13.64 4.30 5.24
CA PRO A 311 -14.57 3.66 4.31
C PRO A 311 -14.12 2.25 3.95
N GLY A 312 -15.07 1.42 3.53
CA GLY A 312 -14.76 0.09 3.00
C GLY A 312 -13.91 0.20 1.72
N THR A 313 -12.80 -0.41 1.72
CA THR A 313 -11.75 -0.75 0.75
C THR A 313 -10.45 -0.83 1.54
N SER A 314 -10.17 -2.00 2.06
CA SER A 314 -9.05 -2.22 3.01
C SER A 314 -7.72 -1.80 2.41
N TRP A 315 -7.46 -2.17 1.13
CA TRP A 315 -6.21 -1.81 0.47
C TRP A 315 -5.99 -0.29 0.40
N PHE A 316 -7.03 0.49 0.07
CA PHE A 316 -6.93 1.95 0.03
C PHE A 316 -6.56 2.52 1.40
N ASN A 317 -7.10 1.95 2.46
CA ASN A 317 -6.81 2.37 3.83
C ASN A 317 -5.40 1.96 4.28
N VAL A 318 -4.89 0.81 3.82
CA VAL A 318 -3.50 0.40 4.08
C VAL A 318 -2.52 1.40 3.44
N ILE A 319 -2.80 1.84 2.23
CA ILE A 319 -1.98 2.88 1.58
C ILE A 319 -2.09 4.23 2.31
N LEU A 320 -3.28 4.61 2.80
CA LEU A 320 -3.41 5.77 3.69
C LEU A 320 -2.52 5.59 4.93
N PHE A 321 -2.51 4.40 5.53
CA PHE A 321 -1.72 4.13 6.72
C PHE A 321 -0.21 4.28 6.49
N ARG A 322 0.32 3.93 5.30
CA ARG A 322 1.73 4.20 4.92
C ARG A 322 2.06 5.69 5.09
N GLY A 323 1.20 6.57 4.60
CA GLY A 323 1.35 8.03 4.73
C GLY A 323 1.24 8.51 6.18
N LEU A 324 0.18 8.08 6.88
CA LEU A 324 -0.06 8.46 8.28
C LEU A 324 1.06 7.97 9.20
N LYS A 325 1.56 6.74 8.99
CA LYS A 325 2.72 6.21 9.73
C LYS A 325 3.98 7.03 9.46
N ALA A 326 4.26 7.35 8.18
CA ALA A 326 5.42 8.17 7.83
C ALA A 326 5.37 9.54 8.53
N LEU A 327 4.20 10.18 8.57
CA LEU A 327 3.99 11.46 9.23
C LEU A 327 4.15 11.32 10.76
N TYR A 328 3.53 10.32 11.37
CA TYR A 328 3.68 10.02 12.81
C TYR A 328 5.14 9.83 13.23
N LEU A 329 5.96 9.20 12.40
CA LEU A 329 7.37 9.00 12.71
C LEU A 329 8.17 10.31 12.77
N VAL A 330 7.66 11.39 12.15
CA VAL A 330 8.28 12.72 12.14
C VAL A 330 7.73 13.60 13.27
N ASP A 331 6.41 13.74 13.39
CA ASP A 331 5.78 14.71 14.31
C ASP A 331 5.23 14.09 15.61
N ARG A 332 5.20 12.76 15.69
CA ARG A 332 4.72 12.00 16.86
C ARG A 332 3.25 12.25 17.23
N ASN A 333 2.43 12.69 16.29
CA ASN A 333 1.00 12.86 16.49
C ASN A 333 0.27 11.52 16.33
N GLU A 334 -0.08 10.88 17.44
CA GLU A 334 -0.75 9.57 17.46
C GLU A 334 -2.19 9.62 16.91
N ALA A 335 -2.82 10.80 16.86
CA ALA A 335 -4.20 10.96 16.40
C ALA A 335 -4.42 10.45 14.97
N TYR A 336 -3.39 10.53 14.11
CA TYR A 336 -3.49 10.08 12.72
C TYR A 336 -3.64 8.55 12.59
N ILE A 337 -2.97 7.78 13.44
CA ILE A 337 -2.87 6.33 13.31
C ILE A 337 -3.79 5.56 14.26
N LYS A 338 -4.20 6.19 15.37
CA LYS A 338 -4.97 5.53 16.43
C LYS A 338 -6.27 4.91 15.90
N THR A 339 -7.09 5.69 15.20
CA THR A 339 -8.37 5.21 14.67
C THR A 339 -8.19 4.05 13.67
N MET A 340 -7.14 4.08 12.85
CA MET A 340 -6.84 2.97 11.94
C MET A 340 -6.54 1.69 12.70
N ILE A 341 -5.75 1.77 13.76
CA ILE A 341 -5.42 0.62 14.61
C ILE A 341 -6.67 0.08 15.32
N GLU A 342 -7.52 0.98 15.86
CA GLU A 342 -8.79 0.60 16.46
C GLU A 342 -9.71 -0.12 15.45
N ASN A 343 -9.76 0.37 14.19
CA ASN A 343 -10.56 -0.25 13.15
C ASN A 343 -10.10 -1.67 12.81
N VAL A 344 -8.79 -1.88 12.65
CA VAL A 344 -8.29 -3.22 12.30
C VAL A 344 -8.31 -4.19 13.47
N ASP A 345 -8.20 -3.70 14.70
CA ASP A 345 -8.39 -4.52 15.90
C ASP A 345 -9.85 -4.97 16.04
N TYR A 346 -10.79 -4.06 15.77
CA TYR A 346 -12.21 -4.40 15.71
C TYR A 346 -12.47 -5.43 14.62
N ALA A 347 -11.99 -5.18 13.40
CA ALA A 347 -12.15 -6.10 12.28
C ALA A 347 -11.58 -7.50 12.59
N TRP A 348 -10.38 -7.56 13.17
CA TRP A 348 -9.79 -8.85 13.58
C TRP A 348 -10.64 -9.63 14.55
N ASN A 349 -11.23 -8.97 15.52
CA ASN A 349 -11.95 -9.62 16.61
C ASN A 349 -13.40 -9.97 16.26
N TYR A 350 -14.04 -9.20 15.36
CA TYR A 350 -15.50 -9.25 15.21
C TYR A 350 -16.03 -9.44 13.79
N THR A 351 -15.21 -9.20 12.73
CA THR A 351 -15.77 -9.15 11.36
C THR A 351 -15.15 -10.14 10.38
N ARG A 352 -14.21 -10.97 10.82
CA ARG A 352 -13.66 -12.05 10.00
C ARG A 352 -14.68 -13.18 9.86
N ASP A 353 -14.69 -13.81 8.69
CA ASP A 353 -15.50 -15.01 8.45
C ASP A 353 -14.91 -16.26 9.15
N GLU A 354 -15.55 -17.40 8.96
CA GLU A 354 -15.13 -18.70 9.50
C GLU A 354 -13.75 -19.17 9.00
N ASN A 355 -13.32 -18.69 7.83
CA ASN A 355 -12.00 -18.94 7.27
C ASN A 355 -10.94 -17.93 7.77
N GLY A 356 -11.34 -16.98 8.64
CA GLY A 356 -10.48 -15.94 9.16
C GLY A 356 -10.19 -14.80 8.16
N LEU A 357 -10.98 -14.69 7.07
CA LEU A 357 -10.83 -13.68 6.04
C LEU A 357 -11.69 -12.45 6.31
N PHE A 358 -11.26 -11.30 5.80
CA PHE A 358 -11.93 -10.03 5.94
C PHE A 358 -12.86 -9.72 4.77
N SER A 359 -13.97 -9.03 5.06
CA SER A 359 -14.71 -8.24 4.07
C SER A 359 -14.10 -6.86 3.94
N ASN A 360 -14.43 -6.12 2.86
CA ASN A 360 -14.01 -4.75 2.65
C ASN A 360 -14.41 -3.81 3.79
N ASP A 361 -15.57 -4.06 4.37
CA ASP A 361 -16.12 -3.25 5.45
C ASP A 361 -15.66 -3.76 6.82
N TRP A 362 -14.73 -3.03 7.43
CA TRP A 362 -14.19 -3.35 8.74
C TRP A 362 -15.20 -3.17 9.90
N SER A 363 -16.28 -2.41 9.67
CA SER A 363 -17.37 -2.29 10.66
C SER A 363 -18.27 -3.54 10.75
N GLY A 364 -18.20 -4.40 9.72
CA GLY A 364 -18.96 -5.64 9.66
C GLY A 364 -20.42 -5.48 9.20
N HIS A 365 -20.83 -4.29 8.75
CA HIS A 365 -22.20 -4.08 8.25
C HIS A 365 -22.43 -4.66 6.86
N ARG A 366 -21.37 -4.92 6.11
CA ARG A 366 -21.42 -5.53 4.77
C ARG A 366 -20.58 -6.79 4.77
N GLU A 367 -21.23 -7.91 4.71
CA GLU A 367 -20.60 -9.20 4.52
C GLU A 367 -20.51 -9.51 3.03
N GLU A 368 -19.34 -9.95 2.59
CA GLU A 368 -19.09 -10.35 1.20
C GLU A 368 -18.97 -11.87 1.12
N GLN A 369 -19.73 -12.48 0.21
CA GLN A 369 -19.66 -13.91 -0.07
C GLN A 369 -18.28 -14.31 -0.66
N PHE A 370 -17.69 -13.44 -1.47
CA PHE A 370 -16.41 -13.68 -2.13
C PHE A 370 -15.36 -12.73 -1.57
N LYS A 371 -14.45 -13.24 -0.78
CA LYS A 371 -13.38 -12.45 -0.16
C LYS A 371 -12.30 -12.15 -1.18
N SER A 372 -12.01 -10.88 -1.42
CA SER A 372 -10.99 -10.44 -2.37
C SER A 372 -9.58 -10.74 -1.87
N LEU A 373 -8.71 -11.21 -2.77
CA LEU A 373 -7.28 -11.35 -2.50
C LEU A 373 -6.65 -10.02 -2.11
N LEU A 374 -6.96 -8.95 -2.87
CA LEU A 374 -6.46 -7.60 -2.61
C LEU A 374 -6.69 -7.16 -1.18
N GLU A 375 -7.95 -7.28 -0.73
CA GLU A 375 -8.40 -6.78 0.56
C GLU A 375 -7.89 -7.61 1.74
N ASN A 376 -7.55 -8.87 1.51
CA ASN A 376 -6.98 -9.73 2.53
C ASN A 376 -5.45 -9.67 2.54
N ALA A 377 -4.79 -9.66 1.38
CA ALA A 377 -3.33 -9.62 1.31
C ALA A 377 -2.77 -8.31 1.88
N CYS A 378 -3.42 -7.17 1.66
CA CYS A 378 -2.99 -5.89 2.19
C CYS A 378 -3.00 -5.83 3.74
N MET A 379 -3.86 -6.60 4.39
CA MET A 379 -3.92 -6.65 5.85
C MET A 379 -2.65 -7.29 6.46
N ILE A 380 -1.94 -8.13 5.70
CA ILE A 380 -0.64 -8.68 6.14
C ILE A 380 0.35 -7.54 6.35
N GLU A 381 0.45 -6.63 5.36
CA GLU A 381 1.28 -5.44 5.46
C GLU A 381 0.86 -4.56 6.65
N LEU A 382 -0.43 -4.27 6.77
CA LEU A 382 -0.94 -3.40 7.81
C LEU A 382 -0.59 -3.91 9.20
N PHE A 383 -0.80 -5.19 9.49
CA PHE A 383 -0.42 -5.79 10.76
C PHE A 383 1.11 -5.78 10.97
N ALA A 384 1.90 -6.07 9.93
CA ALA A 384 3.35 -5.98 10.04
C ALA A 384 3.80 -4.55 10.38
N GLU A 385 3.28 -3.55 9.67
CA GLU A 385 3.64 -2.14 9.88
C GLU A 385 3.17 -1.59 11.24
N ILE A 386 2.00 -2.02 11.75
CA ILE A 386 1.53 -1.68 13.10
C ILE A 386 2.47 -2.27 14.17
N SER A 387 3.01 -3.48 13.95
CA SER A 387 3.88 -4.14 14.90
C SER A 387 5.17 -3.37 15.22
N GLU A 388 5.58 -2.44 14.34
CA GLU A 388 6.75 -1.57 14.56
C GLU A 388 6.45 -0.34 15.40
N LEU A 389 5.17 0.00 15.60
CA LEU A 389 4.80 1.22 16.29
C LEU A 389 5.03 1.10 17.81
N GLN A 390 5.68 2.10 18.35
CA GLN A 390 5.86 2.25 19.80
C GLN A 390 5.03 3.46 20.25
N PHE A 391 3.92 3.20 20.91
CA PHE A 391 3.12 4.27 21.54
C PHE A 391 3.79 4.69 22.85
N LYS A 392 3.86 6.00 23.09
CA LYS A 392 4.19 6.49 24.43
C LYS A 392 3.02 6.11 25.34
N HIS A 393 3.23 5.14 26.23
CA HIS A 393 2.28 4.94 27.30
C HIS A 393 2.22 6.21 28.14
N ASN A 394 1.12 6.98 28.00
CA ASN A 394 0.79 7.99 28.99
C ASN A 394 0.63 7.22 30.32
N LYS A 395 1.56 7.42 31.23
CA LYS A 395 1.34 7.03 32.62
C LYS A 395 0.12 7.80 33.09
N GLN A 396 -1.02 7.11 33.23
CA GLN A 396 -2.13 7.58 34.05
C GLN A 396 -1.71 7.54 35.50
#